data_6642e5d95813dce82bdf650e543babc3
#
_entry.id   6642e5d95813dce82bdf650e543babc3
#
_cell.length_a   1.000
_cell.length_b   1.000
_cell.length_c   1.000
_cell.angle_alpha   90.00
_cell.angle_beta   90.00
_cell.angle_gamma   90.00
#
_symmetry.space_group_name_H-M   'P 1'
#
loop_
_entity.id
_entity.type
_entity.pdbx_description
1 polymer ?
#
loop_
_entity_poly.entity_id
_entity_poly.type
_entity_poly.pdbx_seq_one_letter_code
_entity_poly.pdbx_strand_id
1 'polypeptide(L)'
;MKKIFIILFVIYFIKGYSQSNSLFHFNSSDRDLVQSVDWAKNKALSFSHDERDPVGFWYEAALPNREAFCVRDVSHQSIGAEILGLRSHNLNMVLKFTENISKSRNYTTYWEINRYNKPAPVDYNNDKDFWYNLPANFDMIYAIKRLHNWTGNNQYINNPVIQNFISLSLNEYVKEWQIDSNHALTRNRYMYVQPMNEFNENRFGNSRGIPTYYERGNKLSYLGIDLTASYIAAIKSQIEILKLQNSNESNIDKYINQLNRELNFLNTFWWDDTQNAYKSIIYQDKTHELYSIGKDEAFHHYLLYFDVLEDNKRIFDIINWYQKNQHKLIIELKSYLPVLFYQYGDSDLANELLKELCSIKNARRNYPEISFTVIEHITRGLMGIDVNQNRIETISRLAKNQKWASVDGIPVIGSVIGVKHKGKNKTIFENLGDNVILWKVKFEGDYNMIEINKNKVKTIKENEFGKNISYAIVSVKPNEKITATALK
;
A
#
# COMPACT_ATOMS: atom_id res chain seq x y z
N MET A 1 10.90 43.20 -59.84
CA MET A 1 10.35 42.98 -58.48
C MET A 1 10.23 41.48 -58.23
N LYS A 2 11.19 40.89 -57.51
CA LYS A 2 11.16 39.47 -57.15
C LYS A 2 10.47 39.35 -55.79
N LYS A 3 9.35 38.61 -55.71
CA LYS A 3 8.63 38.31 -54.45
C LYS A 3 9.33 37.10 -53.80
N ILE A 4 9.91 37.32 -52.62
CA ILE A 4 10.46 36.27 -51.76
C ILE A 4 9.32 35.73 -50.93
N PHE A 5 8.98 34.44 -51.10
CA PHE A 5 8.09 33.69 -50.21
C PHE A 5 8.90 33.14 -49.05
N ILE A 6 8.67 33.64 -47.84
CA ILE A 6 9.20 33.07 -46.61
C ILE A 6 8.21 31.99 -46.14
N ILE A 7 8.63 30.73 -46.23
CA ILE A 7 7.90 29.58 -45.64
C ILE A 7 8.34 29.48 -44.18
N LEU A 8 7.44 29.82 -43.26
CA LEU A 8 7.62 29.56 -41.83
C LEU A 8 7.35 28.07 -41.56
N PHE A 9 8.41 27.29 -41.27
CA PHE A 9 8.29 25.98 -40.71
C PHE A 9 7.94 26.09 -39.20
N VAL A 10 6.67 25.82 -38.82
CA VAL A 10 6.28 25.65 -37.45
C VAL A 10 6.67 24.23 -37.04
N ILE A 11 7.78 24.08 -36.32
CA ILE A 11 8.19 22.81 -35.72
C ILE A 11 7.31 22.61 -34.45
N TYR A 12 6.31 21.76 -34.57
CA TYR A 12 5.60 21.22 -33.40
C TYR A 12 6.57 20.29 -32.66
N PHE A 13 7.10 20.76 -31.54
CA PHE A 13 7.69 19.86 -30.55
C PHE A 13 6.60 19.00 -29.93
N ILE A 14 6.35 17.82 -30.47
CA ILE A 14 5.63 16.78 -29.76
C ILE A 14 6.54 16.41 -28.58
N LYS A 15 6.15 16.79 -27.37
CA LYS A 15 6.73 16.26 -26.13
C LYS A 15 6.53 14.75 -26.14
N GLY A 16 7.50 14.01 -26.64
CA GLY A 16 7.56 12.57 -26.47
C GLY A 16 7.78 12.28 -25.00
N TYR A 17 6.71 12.02 -24.25
CA TYR A 17 6.83 11.33 -22.99
C TYR A 17 7.41 9.95 -23.31
N SER A 18 8.59 9.64 -22.77
CA SER A 18 9.11 8.28 -22.74
C SER A 18 8.14 7.47 -21.88
N GLN A 19 7.12 6.87 -22.48
CA GLN A 19 6.29 5.88 -21.78
C GLN A 19 7.21 4.71 -21.45
N SER A 20 7.40 4.44 -20.16
CA SER A 20 8.00 3.19 -19.71
C SER A 20 7.15 2.05 -20.31
N ASN A 21 7.78 1.18 -21.10
CA ASN A 21 7.10 0.03 -21.70
C ASN A 21 6.82 -1.01 -20.60
N SER A 22 5.75 -0.81 -19.82
CA SER A 22 5.32 -1.80 -18.86
C SER A 22 4.88 -3.07 -19.57
N LEU A 23 5.45 -4.20 -19.15
CA LEU A 23 5.06 -5.52 -19.62
C LEU A 23 3.73 -6.00 -19.03
N PHE A 24 3.22 -5.33 -18.00
CA PHE A 24 1.96 -5.69 -17.34
C PHE A 24 0.80 -5.72 -18.34
N HIS A 25 0.11 -6.84 -18.38
CA HIS A 25 -1.10 -7.02 -19.16
C HIS A 25 -2.13 -7.84 -18.37
N PHE A 26 -3.35 -7.32 -18.25
CA PHE A 26 -4.48 -8.00 -17.61
C PHE A 26 -5.53 -8.38 -18.64
N ASN A 27 -6.10 -9.58 -18.54
CA ASN A 27 -7.23 -10.00 -19.33
C ASN A 27 -8.19 -10.87 -18.52
N SER A 28 -9.47 -10.86 -18.87
CA SER A 28 -10.51 -11.53 -18.09
C SER A 28 -11.76 -11.79 -18.93
N SER A 29 -12.62 -12.70 -18.46
CA SER A 29 -13.98 -12.84 -18.95
C SER A 29 -14.90 -11.66 -18.57
N ASP A 30 -14.50 -10.80 -17.62
CA ASP A 30 -15.17 -9.54 -17.28
C ASP A 30 -14.55 -8.40 -18.11
N ARG A 31 -15.21 -8.00 -19.18
CA ARG A 31 -14.71 -6.99 -20.13
C ARG A 31 -14.64 -5.58 -19.53
N ASP A 32 -15.59 -5.23 -18.68
CA ASP A 32 -15.63 -3.90 -18.05
C ASP A 32 -14.47 -3.75 -17.05
N LEU A 33 -14.13 -4.84 -16.35
CA LEU A 33 -12.96 -4.86 -15.49
C LEU A 33 -11.66 -4.72 -16.30
N VAL A 34 -11.55 -5.38 -17.47
CA VAL A 34 -10.39 -5.24 -18.38
C VAL A 34 -10.23 -3.77 -18.79
N GLN A 35 -11.30 -3.10 -19.23
CA GLN A 35 -11.26 -1.69 -19.62
C GLN A 35 -10.85 -0.79 -18.47
N SER A 36 -11.33 -1.08 -17.26
CA SER A 36 -10.96 -0.34 -16.04
C SER A 36 -9.47 -0.45 -15.72
N VAL A 37 -8.92 -1.65 -15.83
CA VAL A 37 -7.49 -1.92 -15.58
C VAL A 37 -6.60 -1.31 -16.66
N ASP A 38 -7.00 -1.38 -17.93
CA ASP A 38 -6.27 -0.75 -19.05
C ASP A 38 -6.23 0.77 -18.87
N TRP A 39 -7.36 1.37 -18.47
CA TRP A 39 -7.37 2.79 -18.13
C TRP A 39 -6.41 3.09 -16.97
N ALA A 40 -6.46 2.32 -15.87
CA ALA A 40 -5.63 2.54 -14.69
C ALA A 40 -4.14 2.41 -15.03
N LYS A 41 -3.74 1.38 -15.78
CA LYS A 41 -2.37 1.20 -16.28
C LYS A 41 -1.89 2.43 -17.05
N ASN A 42 -2.65 2.85 -18.06
CA ASN A 42 -2.26 3.98 -18.92
C ASN A 42 -2.18 5.28 -18.12
N LYS A 43 -3.13 5.48 -17.18
CA LYS A 43 -3.16 6.64 -16.32
C LYS A 43 -1.99 6.67 -15.34
N ALA A 44 -1.69 5.55 -14.67
CA ALA A 44 -0.54 5.43 -13.76
C ALA A 44 0.78 5.72 -14.48
N LEU A 45 1.00 5.12 -15.66
CA LEU A 45 2.20 5.36 -16.45
C LEU A 45 2.31 6.82 -16.93
N SER A 46 1.19 7.53 -17.14
CA SER A 46 1.20 8.95 -17.50
C SER A 46 1.69 9.88 -16.39
N PHE A 47 1.75 9.39 -15.16
CA PHE A 47 2.27 10.10 -13.99
C PHE A 47 3.78 9.88 -13.76
N SER A 48 4.42 8.97 -14.49
CA SER A 48 5.85 8.69 -14.30
C SER A 48 6.73 9.73 -15.00
N HIS A 49 7.78 10.13 -14.32
CA HIS A 49 8.79 11.08 -14.79
C HIS A 49 10.17 10.45 -14.72
N ASP A 50 11.01 10.76 -15.68
CA ASP A 50 12.37 10.27 -15.74
C ASP A 50 13.36 11.16 -14.95
N GLU A 51 14.65 10.84 -15.04
CA GLU A 51 15.74 11.52 -14.32
C GLU A 51 16.04 12.97 -14.77
N ARG A 52 15.27 13.55 -15.70
CA ARG A 52 15.46 14.94 -16.16
C ARG A 52 15.06 15.96 -15.10
N ASP A 53 14.19 15.59 -14.19
CA ASP A 53 13.84 16.43 -13.05
C ASP A 53 14.94 16.37 -11.97
N PRO A 54 15.23 17.48 -11.26
CA PRO A 54 16.23 17.50 -10.18
C PRO A 54 16.05 16.46 -9.09
N VAL A 55 14.83 15.96 -8.87
CA VAL A 55 14.54 14.91 -7.90
C VAL A 55 14.94 13.50 -8.38
N GLY A 56 15.23 13.33 -9.68
CA GLY A 56 15.52 12.03 -10.30
C GLY A 56 14.27 11.32 -10.80
N PHE A 57 14.26 9.99 -10.84
CA PHE A 57 13.10 9.17 -11.22
C PHE A 57 11.99 9.29 -10.17
N TRP A 58 10.78 9.67 -10.58
CA TRP A 58 9.63 9.79 -9.69
C TRP A 58 8.31 9.63 -10.44
N TYR A 59 7.22 9.44 -9.71
CA TYR A 59 5.86 9.51 -10.24
C TYR A 59 5.00 10.40 -9.33
N GLU A 60 3.97 11.02 -9.91
CA GLU A 60 3.04 11.83 -9.13
C GLU A 60 2.32 10.97 -8.09
N ALA A 61 2.36 11.39 -6.85
CA ALA A 61 1.76 10.74 -5.71
C ALA A 61 1.26 11.79 -4.70
N ALA A 62 0.47 12.72 -5.21
CA ALA A 62 -0.13 13.81 -4.47
C ALA A 62 -1.43 14.24 -5.17
N LEU A 63 -2.06 15.29 -4.70
CA LEU A 63 -3.19 15.90 -5.41
C LEU A 63 -2.80 16.27 -6.84
N PRO A 64 -3.67 16.06 -7.84
CA PRO A 64 -3.38 16.37 -9.23
C PRO A 64 -2.84 17.80 -9.42
N ASN A 65 -1.88 17.97 -10.33
CA ASN A 65 -1.22 19.24 -10.68
C ASN A 65 -0.29 19.84 -9.61
N ARG A 66 0.12 19.07 -8.58
CA ARG A 66 1.12 19.54 -7.60
C ARG A 66 2.56 19.34 -8.05
N GLU A 67 2.81 18.50 -9.05
CA GLU A 67 4.15 18.09 -9.47
C GLU A 67 5.01 17.64 -8.28
N ALA A 68 4.43 16.79 -7.42
CA ALA A 68 5.00 16.36 -6.16
C ALA A 68 4.55 14.92 -5.81
N PHE A 69 5.16 14.38 -4.77
CA PHE A 69 4.81 13.09 -4.20
C PHE A 69 4.76 13.17 -2.67
N CYS A 70 3.65 12.68 -2.11
CA CYS A 70 3.36 12.63 -0.68
C CYS A 70 3.85 11.30 -0.09
N VAL A 71 4.38 11.32 1.12
CA VAL A 71 4.92 10.12 1.78
C VAL A 71 3.87 9.02 1.99
N ARG A 72 2.64 9.38 2.36
CA ARG A 72 1.53 8.44 2.50
C ARG A 72 1.16 7.81 1.15
N ASP A 73 0.97 8.64 0.12
CA ASP A 73 0.52 8.19 -1.19
C ASP A 73 1.57 7.28 -1.86
N VAL A 74 2.87 7.63 -1.76
CA VAL A 74 3.96 6.76 -2.23
C VAL A 74 3.92 5.42 -1.51
N SER A 75 3.74 5.40 -0.20
CA SER A 75 3.68 4.16 0.58
C SER A 75 2.53 3.25 0.11
N HIS A 76 1.37 3.83 -0.19
CA HIS A 76 0.21 3.10 -0.68
C HIS A 76 0.34 2.66 -2.15
N GLN A 77 0.89 3.51 -3.02
CA GLN A 77 0.99 3.27 -4.47
C GLN A 77 2.16 2.34 -4.87
N SER A 78 3.14 2.17 -3.99
CA SER A 78 4.47 1.62 -4.31
C SER A 78 4.43 0.23 -4.96
N ILE A 79 3.57 -0.68 -4.51
CA ILE A 79 3.47 -2.03 -5.10
C ILE A 79 2.83 -1.98 -6.49
N GLY A 80 1.81 -1.16 -6.69
CA GLY A 80 1.23 -0.94 -8.02
C GLY A 80 2.27 -0.37 -9.01
N ALA A 81 3.08 0.57 -8.55
CA ALA A 81 4.18 1.13 -9.34
C ALA A 81 5.25 0.08 -9.65
N GLU A 82 5.60 -0.79 -8.69
CA GLU A 82 6.56 -1.88 -8.90
C GLU A 82 6.05 -2.89 -9.95
N ILE A 83 4.77 -3.26 -9.88
CA ILE A 83 4.12 -4.14 -10.86
C ILE A 83 4.17 -3.53 -12.27
N LEU A 84 4.06 -2.22 -12.39
CA LEU A 84 4.18 -1.50 -13.66
C LEU A 84 5.62 -1.34 -14.15
N GLY A 85 6.62 -1.80 -13.40
CA GLY A 85 8.04 -1.73 -13.75
C GLY A 85 8.73 -0.43 -13.32
N LEU A 86 8.13 0.38 -12.44
CA LEU A 86 8.67 1.65 -11.96
C LEU A 86 9.65 1.48 -10.78
N ARG A 87 10.50 0.46 -10.86
CA ARG A 87 11.45 0.07 -9.81
C ARG A 87 12.42 1.18 -9.41
N SER A 88 13.02 1.86 -10.38
CA SER A 88 13.95 2.97 -10.13
C SER A 88 13.25 4.16 -9.48
N HIS A 89 11.99 4.41 -9.84
CA HIS A 89 11.15 5.45 -9.26
C HIS A 89 10.90 5.17 -7.78
N ASN A 90 10.42 3.96 -7.45
CA ASN A 90 10.17 3.56 -6.07
C ASN A 90 11.41 3.71 -5.18
N LEU A 91 12.55 3.18 -5.63
CA LEU A 91 13.78 3.25 -4.85
C LEU A 91 14.23 4.70 -4.64
N ASN A 92 14.19 5.53 -5.69
CA ASN A 92 14.55 6.94 -5.58
C ASN A 92 13.62 7.68 -4.61
N MET A 93 12.31 7.54 -4.75
CA MET A 93 11.34 8.23 -3.90
C MET A 93 11.45 7.81 -2.43
N VAL A 94 11.68 6.50 -2.16
CA VAL A 94 11.97 6.00 -0.81
C VAL A 94 13.23 6.64 -0.25
N LEU A 95 14.31 6.72 -1.02
CA LEU A 95 15.55 7.38 -0.60
C LEU A 95 15.33 8.86 -0.33
N LYS A 96 14.54 9.56 -1.18
CA LYS A 96 14.22 10.99 -0.96
C LYS A 96 13.49 11.25 0.35
N PHE A 97 12.55 10.40 0.74
CA PHE A 97 11.93 10.54 2.06
C PHE A 97 12.88 10.17 3.20
N THR A 98 13.59 9.07 3.08
CA THR A 98 14.43 8.54 4.17
C THR A 98 15.66 9.41 4.45
N GLU A 99 16.27 10.03 3.44
CA GLU A 99 17.39 10.97 3.60
C GLU A 99 16.97 12.29 4.29
N ASN A 100 15.69 12.63 4.22
CA ASN A 100 15.15 13.88 4.75
C ASN A 100 14.58 13.79 6.17
N ILE A 101 14.75 12.68 6.90
CA ILE A 101 14.40 12.65 8.33
C ILE A 101 15.31 13.61 9.12
N SER A 102 14.74 14.47 9.97
CA SER A 102 15.52 15.51 10.64
C SER A 102 15.08 15.81 12.06
N LYS A 103 16.07 15.98 12.96
CA LYS A 103 15.84 16.43 14.34
C LYS A 103 15.20 17.82 14.40
N SER A 104 15.53 18.74 13.46
CA SER A 104 14.92 20.08 13.40
C SER A 104 13.41 20.03 13.15
N ARG A 105 12.90 18.95 12.52
CA ARG A 105 11.48 18.66 12.34
C ARG A 105 10.96 17.58 13.29
N ASN A 106 11.59 17.41 14.45
CA ASN A 106 11.19 16.41 15.43
C ASN A 106 11.15 14.98 14.86
N TYR A 107 12.16 14.65 14.04
CA TYR A 107 12.33 13.36 13.36
C TYR A 107 11.21 12.98 12.38
N THR A 108 10.44 13.93 11.84
CA THR A 108 9.63 13.70 10.63
C THR A 108 10.50 13.78 9.38
N THR A 109 10.06 13.15 8.30
CA THR A 109 10.51 13.49 6.94
C THR A 109 9.70 14.68 6.39
N TYR A 110 9.78 14.99 5.09
CA TYR A 110 8.84 15.92 4.46
C TYR A 110 7.50 15.23 4.19
N TRP A 111 6.40 15.99 4.28
CA TRP A 111 5.08 15.49 3.89
C TRP A 111 4.99 15.26 2.38
N GLU A 112 5.38 16.26 1.60
CA GLU A 112 5.52 16.18 0.14
C GLU A 112 6.90 16.66 -0.33
N ILE A 113 7.44 16.01 -1.36
CA ILE A 113 8.64 16.43 -2.07
C ILE A 113 8.24 16.70 -3.53
N ASN A 114 8.68 17.84 -4.07
CA ASN A 114 8.36 18.24 -5.42
C ASN A 114 9.45 17.84 -6.43
N ARG A 115 9.17 17.99 -7.73
CA ARG A 115 10.09 17.67 -8.83
C ARG A 115 11.46 18.37 -8.72
N TYR A 116 11.57 19.47 -7.96
CA TYR A 116 12.81 20.21 -7.75
C TYR A 116 13.65 19.68 -6.58
N ASN A 117 13.29 18.50 -6.04
CA ASN A 117 13.93 17.88 -4.87
C ASN A 117 13.88 18.78 -3.62
N LYS A 118 12.75 19.42 -3.39
CA LYS A 118 12.48 20.30 -2.25
C LYS A 118 11.14 19.94 -1.61
N PRO A 119 10.93 20.28 -0.32
CA PRO A 119 9.61 20.16 0.26
C PRO A 119 8.60 21.00 -0.53
N ALA A 120 7.39 20.45 -0.70
CA ALA A 120 6.34 21.16 -1.42
C ALA A 120 5.89 22.40 -0.64
N PRO A 121 5.86 23.61 -1.25
CA PRO A 121 5.51 24.83 -0.52
C PRO A 121 4.09 24.83 0.04
N VAL A 122 3.20 23.98 -0.49
CA VAL A 122 1.82 23.84 -0.01
C VAL A 122 1.76 23.26 1.41
N ASP A 123 2.74 22.43 1.80
CA ASP A 123 2.77 21.72 3.08
C ASP A 123 3.95 22.14 3.97
N TYR A 124 4.79 23.03 3.51
CA TYR A 124 6.01 23.39 4.21
C TYR A 124 6.32 24.89 4.10
N ASN A 125 6.51 25.52 5.27
CA ASN A 125 7.01 26.88 5.38
C ASN A 125 8.47 26.87 5.86
N ASN A 126 8.75 26.17 6.95
CA ASN A 126 10.09 25.95 7.52
C ASN A 126 10.04 24.77 8.50
N ASP A 127 11.19 24.37 9.06
CA ASP A 127 11.32 23.22 9.98
C ASP A 127 10.52 23.34 11.29
N LYS A 128 9.92 24.47 11.57
CA LYS A 128 9.04 24.70 12.75
C LYS A 128 7.57 24.87 12.38
N ASP A 129 7.30 25.09 11.11
CA ASP A 129 5.95 25.35 10.59
C ASP A 129 5.72 24.59 9.29
N PHE A 130 5.11 23.40 9.40
CA PHE A 130 4.83 22.48 8.31
C PHE A 130 3.67 21.56 8.65
N TRP A 131 3.08 20.93 7.63
CA TRP A 131 2.06 19.90 7.78
C TRP A 131 2.68 18.52 7.94
N TYR A 132 2.22 17.71 8.90
CA TYR A 132 2.65 16.32 9.02
C TYR A 132 1.70 15.44 9.83
N ASN A 133 1.26 14.33 9.26
CA ASN A 133 0.52 13.27 9.93
C ASN A 133 1.48 12.19 10.45
N LEU A 134 1.38 11.89 11.74
CA LEU A 134 2.33 10.99 12.41
C LEU A 134 2.36 9.54 11.90
N PRO A 135 1.29 8.95 11.34
CA PRO A 135 1.37 7.63 10.74
C PRO A 135 2.40 7.50 9.61
N ALA A 136 2.72 8.59 8.91
CA ALA A 136 3.46 8.57 7.65
C ALA A 136 4.89 7.98 7.73
N ASN A 137 5.65 8.22 8.81
CA ASN A 137 6.95 7.55 8.98
C ASN A 137 6.80 6.03 9.04
N PHE A 138 5.75 5.54 9.68
CA PHE A 138 5.48 4.12 9.86
C PHE A 138 4.97 3.47 8.58
N ASP A 139 4.12 4.18 7.82
CA ASP A 139 3.68 3.76 6.50
C ASP A 139 4.87 3.55 5.55
N MET A 140 5.84 4.46 5.58
CA MET A 140 7.06 4.33 4.77
C MET A 140 7.88 3.09 5.20
N ILE A 141 8.02 2.79 6.50
CA ILE A 141 8.70 1.56 6.97
C ILE A 141 7.97 0.31 6.46
N TYR A 142 6.65 0.31 6.53
CA TYR A 142 5.83 -0.80 6.01
C TYR A 142 5.99 -0.96 4.49
N ALA A 143 5.99 0.15 3.74
CA ALA A 143 6.21 0.14 2.30
C ALA A 143 7.61 -0.37 1.92
N ILE A 144 8.66 0.03 2.64
CA ILE A 144 10.05 -0.45 2.46
C ILE A 144 10.09 -1.98 2.57
N LYS A 145 9.48 -2.54 3.62
CA LYS A 145 9.42 -3.99 3.81
C LYS A 145 8.63 -4.70 2.71
N ARG A 146 7.49 -4.16 2.30
CA ARG A 146 6.68 -4.70 1.19
C ARG A 146 7.46 -4.69 -0.13
N LEU A 147 8.15 -3.60 -0.44
CA LEU A 147 9.00 -3.47 -1.62
C LEU A 147 10.16 -4.46 -1.61
N HIS A 148 10.83 -4.64 -0.45
CA HIS A 148 11.84 -5.69 -0.32
C HIS A 148 11.27 -7.07 -0.61
N ASN A 149 10.15 -7.43 0.01
CA ASN A 149 9.51 -8.73 -0.20
C ASN A 149 9.18 -8.97 -1.68
N TRP A 150 8.56 -7.98 -2.32
CA TRP A 150 8.13 -8.08 -3.72
C TRP A 150 9.29 -8.17 -4.70
N THR A 151 10.36 -7.39 -4.46
CA THR A 151 11.48 -7.26 -5.42
C THR A 151 12.66 -8.18 -5.14
N GLY A 152 12.86 -8.61 -3.89
CA GLY A 152 14.11 -9.21 -3.42
C GLY A 152 15.29 -8.23 -3.39
N ASN A 153 15.06 -6.92 -3.56
CA ASN A 153 16.14 -5.93 -3.61
C ASN A 153 16.62 -5.56 -2.20
N ASN A 154 17.81 -6.02 -1.85
CA ASN A 154 18.41 -5.77 -0.55
C ASN A 154 18.77 -4.30 -0.28
N GLN A 155 18.71 -3.40 -1.25
CA GLN A 155 18.87 -1.97 -0.97
C GLN A 155 17.79 -1.44 -0.02
N TYR A 156 16.57 -1.96 -0.08
CA TYR A 156 15.50 -1.59 0.86
C TYR A 156 15.80 -1.91 2.32
N ILE A 157 16.60 -2.95 2.58
CA ILE A 157 16.89 -3.40 3.95
C ILE A 157 18.34 -3.20 4.38
N ASN A 158 19.28 -2.91 3.46
CA ASN A 158 20.70 -2.78 3.77
C ASN A 158 21.26 -1.37 3.50
N ASN A 159 20.52 -0.48 2.84
CA ASN A 159 20.98 0.88 2.59
C ASN A 159 21.10 1.65 3.92
N PRO A 160 22.26 2.25 4.25
CA PRO A 160 22.45 2.93 5.52
C PRO A 160 21.48 4.11 5.76
N VAL A 161 21.06 4.81 4.70
CA VAL A 161 20.10 5.93 4.80
C VAL A 161 18.73 5.41 5.23
N ILE A 162 18.28 4.31 4.61
CA ILE A 162 17.00 3.65 4.96
C ILE A 162 17.07 3.09 6.39
N GLN A 163 18.17 2.43 6.76
CA GLN A 163 18.34 1.90 8.11
C GLN A 163 18.35 3.00 9.18
N ASN A 164 19.00 4.13 8.90
CA ASN A 164 18.97 5.29 9.78
C ASN A 164 17.55 5.84 9.95
N PHE A 165 16.80 5.97 8.86
CA PHE A 165 15.39 6.40 8.90
C PHE A 165 14.54 5.47 9.77
N ILE A 166 14.64 4.15 9.58
CA ILE A 166 13.91 3.16 10.37
C ILE A 166 14.27 3.27 11.85
N SER A 167 15.57 3.35 12.16
CA SER A 167 16.06 3.48 13.53
C SER A 167 15.55 4.76 14.21
N LEU A 168 15.67 5.91 13.55
CA LEU A 168 15.20 7.18 14.10
C LEU A 168 13.67 7.20 14.24
N SER A 169 12.93 6.62 13.30
CA SER A 169 11.46 6.57 13.35
C SER A 169 10.95 5.69 14.48
N LEU A 170 11.58 4.55 14.76
CA LEU A 170 11.15 3.63 15.82
C LEU A 170 11.68 3.96 17.21
N ASN A 171 12.63 4.89 17.35
CA ASN A 171 13.19 5.31 18.63
C ASN A 171 12.96 6.79 18.91
N GLU A 172 13.73 7.69 18.29
CA GLU A 172 13.69 9.11 18.60
C GLU A 172 12.36 9.78 18.24
N TYR A 173 11.78 9.45 17.10
CA TYR A 173 10.46 9.94 16.67
C TYR A 173 9.35 9.49 17.62
N VAL A 174 9.34 8.21 18.00
CA VAL A 174 8.35 7.66 18.94
C VAL A 174 8.45 8.37 20.28
N LYS A 175 9.68 8.59 20.79
CA LYS A 175 9.94 9.31 22.03
C LYS A 175 9.53 10.78 21.97
N GLU A 176 9.93 11.49 20.91
CA GLU A 176 9.62 12.92 20.71
C GLU A 176 8.11 13.18 20.66
N TRP A 177 7.38 12.32 19.94
CA TRP A 177 5.94 12.47 19.74
C TRP A 177 5.10 11.70 20.77
N GLN A 178 5.73 10.97 21.71
CA GLN A 178 5.04 10.18 22.74
C GLN A 178 3.97 9.26 22.13
N ILE A 179 4.37 8.43 21.15
CA ILE A 179 3.45 7.63 20.34
C ILE A 179 3.16 6.27 20.98
N ASP A 180 4.16 5.69 21.68
CA ASP A 180 4.02 4.36 22.27
C ASP A 180 2.94 4.28 23.37
N SER A 181 2.43 3.10 23.64
CA SER A 181 1.35 2.85 24.57
C SER A 181 1.57 3.34 26.00
N ASN A 182 2.85 3.48 26.44
CA ASN A 182 3.17 3.98 27.79
C ASN A 182 2.94 5.49 27.91
N HIS A 183 3.06 6.23 26.81
CA HIS A 183 3.05 7.69 26.80
C HIS A 183 1.87 8.30 26.04
N ALA A 184 1.28 7.56 25.10
CA ALA A 184 0.24 8.07 24.20
C ALA A 184 -0.97 8.68 24.94
N LEU A 185 -1.35 8.12 26.10
CA LEU A 185 -2.51 8.59 26.89
C LEU A 185 -2.21 9.80 27.78
N THR A 186 -0.94 10.07 28.06
CA THR A 186 -0.48 11.22 28.87
C THR A 186 0.09 12.34 28.03
N ARG A 187 0.11 12.20 26.73
CA ARG A 187 0.64 13.15 25.77
C ARG A 187 -0.10 14.49 25.88
N ASN A 188 0.66 15.58 26.02
CA ASN A 188 0.12 16.94 26.14
C ASN A 188 -0.08 17.66 24.80
N ARG A 189 0.23 17.01 23.69
CA ARG A 189 0.15 17.58 22.36
C ARG A 189 -1.09 17.11 21.63
N TYR A 190 -1.89 18.06 21.15
CA TYR A 190 -3.09 17.78 20.37
C TYR A 190 -2.88 18.19 18.93
N MET A 191 -3.66 17.57 18.06
CA MET A 191 -3.84 18.04 16.72
C MET A 191 -4.92 19.11 16.66
N TYR A 192 -4.65 20.17 15.93
CA TYR A 192 -5.65 21.11 15.47
C TYR A 192 -5.44 21.33 13.98
N VAL A 193 -6.45 20.97 13.16
CA VAL A 193 -6.42 21.23 11.74
C VAL A 193 -6.93 22.63 11.50
N GLN A 194 -6.02 23.56 11.30
CA GLN A 194 -6.40 24.88 10.78
C GLN A 194 -6.59 24.79 9.27
N PRO A 195 -7.60 25.47 8.69
CA PRO A 195 -7.65 25.68 7.25
C PRO A 195 -6.29 26.23 6.78
N MET A 196 -5.70 25.63 5.75
CA MET A 196 -4.50 26.14 5.10
C MET A 196 -4.85 27.44 4.40
N ASN A 197 -4.74 28.54 5.12
CA ASN A 197 -4.88 29.89 4.58
C ASN A 197 -3.49 30.37 4.14
N GLU A 198 -3.39 31.52 3.58
CA GLU A 198 -2.24 32.19 2.98
C GLU A 198 -0.85 31.86 3.54
N PHE A 199 0.21 32.02 2.73
CA PHE A 199 1.62 31.82 3.10
C PHE A 199 2.07 32.91 4.10
N ASN A 200 1.84 32.68 5.39
CA ASN A 200 2.33 33.52 6.49
C ASN A 200 3.15 32.69 7.48
N GLU A 201 3.80 33.34 8.44
CA GLU A 201 4.43 32.68 9.57
C GLU A 201 3.37 31.90 10.38
N ASN A 202 3.70 30.66 10.78
CA ASN A 202 2.86 29.76 11.55
C ASN A 202 1.53 29.36 10.86
N ARG A 203 1.46 29.36 9.53
CA ARG A 203 0.24 29.01 8.79
C ARG A 203 -0.25 27.58 9.06
N PHE A 204 0.64 26.66 9.39
CA PHE A 204 0.30 25.30 9.79
C PHE A 204 0.06 25.13 11.28
N GLY A 205 0.51 26.06 12.11
CA GLY A 205 0.30 26.06 13.56
C GLY A 205 0.65 24.74 14.21
N ASN A 206 -0.35 24.05 14.75
CA ASN A 206 -0.22 22.74 15.39
C ASN A 206 -0.42 21.55 14.42
N SER A 207 -0.58 21.79 13.13
CA SER A 207 -0.81 20.73 12.13
C SER A 207 0.40 19.82 11.93
N ARG A 208 1.58 20.18 12.39
CA ARG A 208 2.71 19.26 12.52
C ARG A 208 2.46 18.30 13.68
N GLY A 209 2.59 17.02 13.42
CA GLY A 209 2.36 15.99 14.44
C GLY A 209 0.89 15.66 14.69
N ILE A 210 0.09 15.68 13.64
CA ILE A 210 -1.28 15.20 13.61
C ILE A 210 -1.30 13.69 13.94
N PRO A 211 -2.00 13.25 15.02
CA PRO A 211 -1.96 11.86 15.49
C PRO A 211 -2.89 10.91 14.73
N THR A 212 -3.22 11.22 13.48
CA THR A 212 -4.17 10.47 12.63
C THR A 212 -4.14 11.01 11.21
N TYR A 213 -4.72 10.30 10.25
CA TYR A 213 -5.04 10.83 8.91
C TYR A 213 -6.38 11.57 8.86
N TYR A 214 -7.10 11.70 9.97
CA TYR A 214 -8.28 12.54 10.05
C TYR A 214 -7.89 14.02 10.06
N GLU A 215 -8.06 14.67 8.93
CA GLU A 215 -7.63 16.04 8.67
C GLU A 215 -8.77 17.06 8.71
N ARG A 216 -9.98 16.59 9.00
CA ARG A 216 -11.20 17.39 9.01
C ARG A 216 -11.82 17.40 10.39
N GLY A 217 -12.54 18.45 10.71
CA GLY A 217 -13.37 18.50 11.90
C GLY A 217 -13.03 19.64 12.84
N ASN A 218 -13.95 19.92 13.74
CA ASN A 218 -13.88 21.00 14.72
C ASN A 218 -13.33 20.56 16.09
N LYS A 219 -13.10 19.27 16.27
CA LYS A 219 -12.59 18.72 17.51
C LYS A 219 -11.09 18.45 17.41
N LEU A 220 -10.37 18.73 18.48
CA LEU A 220 -8.96 18.41 18.62
C LEU A 220 -8.78 16.91 18.72
N SER A 221 -8.11 16.30 17.74
CA SER A 221 -7.76 14.88 17.77
C SER A 221 -6.63 14.63 18.78
N TYR A 222 -6.80 13.59 19.57
CA TYR A 222 -5.82 13.18 20.57
C TYR A 222 -5.02 11.97 20.12
N LEU A 223 -5.70 10.95 19.55
CA LEU A 223 -5.10 9.74 19.05
C LEU A 223 -6.02 9.08 18.01
N GLY A 224 -5.45 8.62 16.89
CA GLY A 224 -6.14 7.84 15.87
C GLY A 224 -5.71 6.37 15.88
N ILE A 225 -6.63 5.47 15.55
CA ILE A 225 -6.34 4.03 15.48
C ILE A 225 -5.37 3.71 14.32
N ASP A 226 -5.42 4.50 13.26
CA ASP A 226 -4.50 4.46 12.11
C ASP A 226 -3.05 4.66 12.52
N LEU A 227 -2.77 5.59 13.46
CA LEU A 227 -1.44 5.77 14.02
C LEU A 227 -0.97 4.53 14.79
N THR A 228 -1.84 3.95 15.64
CA THR A 228 -1.50 2.73 16.38
C THR A 228 -1.28 1.55 15.44
N ALA A 229 -2.13 1.39 14.42
CA ALA A 229 -2.02 0.32 13.44
C ALA A 229 -0.71 0.43 12.61
N SER A 230 -0.40 1.62 12.08
CA SER A 230 0.82 1.84 11.32
C SER A 230 2.09 1.64 12.15
N TYR A 231 2.07 2.05 13.42
CA TYR A 231 3.19 1.84 14.34
C TYR A 231 3.43 0.34 14.62
N ILE A 232 2.38 -0.43 14.89
CA ILE A 232 2.48 -1.89 15.04
C ILE A 232 3.05 -2.51 13.76
N ALA A 233 2.57 -2.11 12.58
CA ALA A 233 3.06 -2.59 11.30
C ALA A 233 4.54 -2.28 11.08
N ALA A 234 5.00 -1.09 11.47
CA ALA A 234 6.40 -0.71 11.39
C ALA A 234 7.29 -1.55 12.32
N ILE A 235 6.82 -1.86 13.54
CA ILE A 235 7.55 -2.76 14.46
C ILE A 235 7.62 -4.18 13.88
N LYS A 236 6.51 -4.73 13.38
CA LYS A 236 6.46 -6.04 12.69
C LYS A 236 7.45 -6.06 11.51
N SER A 237 7.46 -5.00 10.71
CA SER A 237 8.39 -4.85 9.57
C SER A 237 9.85 -4.85 10.00
N GLN A 238 10.18 -4.12 11.08
CA GLN A 238 11.54 -4.09 11.61
C GLN A 238 12.00 -5.45 12.15
N ILE A 239 11.13 -6.19 12.84
CA ILE A 239 11.44 -7.56 13.30
C ILE A 239 11.79 -8.46 12.11
N GLU A 240 11.03 -8.40 11.03
CA GLU A 240 11.29 -9.18 9.83
C GLU A 240 12.59 -8.75 9.14
N ILE A 241 12.85 -7.45 9.02
CA ILE A 241 14.10 -6.91 8.47
C ILE A 241 15.31 -7.40 9.27
N LEU A 242 15.26 -7.31 10.61
CA LEU A 242 16.34 -7.79 11.47
C LEU A 242 16.59 -9.31 11.32
N LYS A 243 15.54 -10.11 11.18
CA LYS A 243 15.66 -11.55 10.89
C LYS A 243 16.33 -11.82 9.54
N LEU A 244 15.95 -11.07 8.49
CA LEU A 244 16.57 -11.18 7.16
C LEU A 244 18.04 -10.76 7.16
N GLN A 245 18.43 -9.81 8.03
CA GLN A 245 19.80 -9.35 8.23
C GLN A 245 20.62 -10.27 9.16
N ASN A 246 20.04 -11.36 9.69
CA ASN A 246 20.65 -12.22 10.70
C ASN A 246 21.15 -11.44 11.92
N SER A 247 20.37 -10.44 12.36
CA SER A 247 20.68 -9.63 13.54
C SER A 247 20.68 -10.50 14.80
N ASN A 248 21.38 -10.04 15.86
CA ASN A 248 21.41 -10.77 17.13
C ASN A 248 20.02 -10.83 17.79
N GLU A 249 19.78 -11.88 18.56
CA GLU A 249 18.48 -12.12 19.23
C GLU A 249 18.07 -10.97 20.15
N SER A 250 19.00 -10.37 20.88
CA SER A 250 18.70 -9.25 21.79
C SER A 250 18.08 -8.04 21.07
N ASN A 251 18.52 -7.74 19.85
CA ASN A 251 17.92 -6.68 19.04
C ASN A 251 16.50 -7.03 18.58
N ILE A 252 16.29 -8.29 18.21
CA ILE A 252 14.98 -8.80 17.78
C ILE A 252 14.01 -8.80 18.97
N ASP A 253 14.44 -9.30 20.13
CA ASP A 253 13.65 -9.39 21.36
C ASP A 253 13.19 -8.01 21.87
N LYS A 254 14.02 -6.98 21.73
CA LYS A 254 13.63 -5.60 22.02
C LYS A 254 12.33 -5.22 21.29
N TYR A 255 12.27 -5.47 19.97
CA TYR A 255 11.11 -5.14 19.16
C TYR A 255 9.94 -6.11 19.35
N ILE A 256 10.19 -7.38 19.67
CA ILE A 256 9.13 -8.35 20.05
C ILE A 256 8.44 -7.89 21.33
N ASN A 257 9.19 -7.49 22.35
CA ASN A 257 8.62 -6.97 23.59
C ASN A 257 7.83 -5.68 23.36
N GLN A 258 8.30 -4.80 22.46
CA GLN A 258 7.59 -3.61 22.08
C GLN A 258 6.28 -3.95 21.34
N LEU A 259 6.34 -4.86 20.36
CA LEU A 259 5.17 -5.34 19.63
C LEU A 259 4.10 -5.88 20.57
N ASN A 260 4.47 -6.71 21.53
CA ASN A 260 3.53 -7.30 22.49
C ASN A 260 2.81 -6.23 23.32
N ARG A 261 3.50 -5.17 23.74
CA ARG A 261 2.88 -4.04 24.46
C ARG A 261 1.87 -3.30 23.58
N GLU A 262 2.24 -2.99 22.34
CA GLU A 262 1.38 -2.25 21.42
C GLU A 262 0.16 -3.07 20.98
N LEU A 263 0.32 -4.39 20.78
CA LEU A 263 -0.81 -5.31 20.51
C LEU A 263 -1.75 -5.41 21.72
N ASN A 264 -1.20 -5.46 22.94
CA ASN A 264 -2.04 -5.41 24.14
C ASN A 264 -2.81 -4.09 24.23
N PHE A 265 -2.17 -2.96 23.96
CA PHE A 265 -2.83 -1.66 23.93
C PHE A 265 -3.94 -1.60 22.88
N LEU A 266 -3.70 -2.12 21.67
CA LEU A 266 -4.72 -2.23 20.62
C LEU A 266 -5.92 -3.07 21.08
N ASN A 267 -5.66 -4.19 21.72
CA ASN A 267 -6.72 -5.15 22.09
C ASN A 267 -7.50 -4.79 23.37
N THR A 268 -6.95 -3.90 24.21
CA THR A 268 -7.59 -3.50 25.49
C THR A 268 -8.12 -2.08 25.46
N PHE A 269 -7.28 -1.08 25.15
CA PHE A 269 -7.67 0.32 25.19
C PHE A 269 -8.53 0.74 23.99
N TRP A 270 -8.16 0.28 22.77
CA TRP A 270 -8.90 0.62 21.56
C TRP A 270 -10.20 -0.17 21.42
N TRP A 271 -10.29 -1.33 22.02
CA TRP A 271 -11.49 -2.13 22.00
C TRP A 271 -12.55 -1.62 22.99
N ASP A 272 -13.78 -1.47 22.54
CA ASP A 272 -14.94 -1.14 23.37
C ASP A 272 -15.81 -2.38 23.54
N ASP A 273 -15.75 -3.00 24.73
CA ASP A 273 -16.49 -4.22 25.04
C ASP A 273 -18.01 -4.01 25.01
N THR A 274 -18.48 -2.78 25.31
CA THR A 274 -19.92 -2.49 25.36
C THR A 274 -20.53 -2.39 23.97
N GLN A 275 -19.75 -1.88 23.00
CA GLN A 275 -20.15 -1.71 21.60
C GLN A 275 -19.64 -2.85 20.70
N ASN A 276 -18.78 -3.73 21.24
CA ASN A 276 -18.12 -4.81 20.51
C ASN A 276 -17.46 -4.29 19.24
N ALA A 277 -16.68 -3.21 19.35
CA ALA A 277 -16.05 -2.51 18.25
C ALA A 277 -14.75 -1.81 18.67
N TYR A 278 -13.86 -1.56 17.71
CA TYR A 278 -12.72 -0.69 17.93
C TYR A 278 -13.16 0.78 17.87
N LYS A 279 -12.58 1.62 18.75
CA LYS A 279 -12.61 3.07 18.60
C LYS A 279 -11.82 3.47 17.34
N SER A 280 -12.27 4.47 16.63
CA SER A 280 -11.61 4.97 15.42
C SER A 280 -10.68 6.14 15.73
N ILE A 281 -11.18 7.08 16.52
CA ILE A 281 -10.47 8.27 16.96
C ILE A 281 -10.87 8.63 18.38
N ILE A 282 -9.93 9.19 19.13
CA ILE A 282 -10.14 9.74 20.46
C ILE A 282 -9.81 11.22 20.39
N TYR A 283 -10.70 12.04 20.96
CA TYR A 283 -10.57 13.48 21.03
C TYR A 283 -9.96 13.92 22.37
N GLN A 284 -9.54 15.19 22.44
CA GLN A 284 -8.98 15.77 23.66
C GLN A 284 -9.95 15.70 24.86
N ASP A 285 -11.23 15.89 24.62
CA ASP A 285 -12.29 15.80 25.63
C ASP A 285 -12.58 14.38 26.10
N LYS A 286 -11.80 13.38 25.64
CA LYS A 286 -11.93 11.93 25.88
C LYS A 286 -13.15 11.29 25.24
N THR A 287 -13.92 12.03 24.47
CA THR A 287 -14.94 11.41 23.60
C THR A 287 -14.26 10.66 22.46
N HIS A 288 -14.98 9.72 21.86
CA HIS A 288 -14.46 8.91 20.74
C HIS A 288 -15.56 8.63 19.73
N GLU A 289 -15.12 8.30 18.51
CA GLU A 289 -15.95 7.71 17.48
C GLU A 289 -15.57 6.23 17.31
N LEU A 290 -16.54 5.41 16.94
CA LEU A 290 -16.30 3.98 16.69
C LEU A 290 -15.86 3.76 15.24
N TYR A 291 -16.80 3.58 14.30
CA TYR A 291 -16.47 3.32 12.90
C TYR A 291 -16.39 4.60 12.08
N SER A 292 -17.46 5.36 12.07
CA SER A 292 -17.59 6.54 11.21
C SER A 292 -17.09 7.77 11.93
N ILE A 293 -16.20 8.51 11.29
CA ILE A 293 -15.74 9.80 11.75
C ILE A 293 -16.41 10.85 10.86
N GLY A 294 -17.20 11.75 11.47
CA GLY A 294 -18.03 12.65 10.69
C GLY A 294 -19.08 11.85 9.89
N LYS A 295 -19.10 12.02 8.56
CA LYS A 295 -20.09 11.37 7.70
C LYS A 295 -19.49 10.38 6.70
N ASP A 296 -18.21 10.54 6.35
CA ASP A 296 -17.59 9.91 5.17
C ASP A 296 -16.19 9.36 5.41
N GLU A 297 -15.70 9.34 6.63
CA GLU A 297 -14.41 8.78 7.02
C GLU A 297 -14.53 7.65 8.04
N ALA A 298 -13.65 6.64 7.95
CA ALA A 298 -13.53 5.53 8.89
C ALA A 298 -12.15 4.88 8.72
N PHE A 299 -11.45 4.53 9.80
CA PHE A 299 -10.03 4.14 9.73
C PHE A 299 -9.74 2.69 10.13
N HIS A 300 -10.76 1.88 10.41
CA HIS A 300 -10.58 0.47 10.77
C HIS A 300 -9.98 -0.38 9.65
N HIS A 301 -10.10 0.06 8.37
CA HIS A 301 -9.44 -0.61 7.25
C HIS A 301 -7.92 -0.66 7.40
N TYR A 302 -7.29 0.30 8.10
CA TYR A 302 -5.86 0.27 8.40
C TYR A 302 -5.46 -0.90 9.30
N LEU A 303 -6.35 -1.36 10.20
CA LEU A 303 -6.12 -2.58 10.98
C LEU A 303 -5.95 -3.81 10.09
N LEU A 304 -6.70 -3.86 8.99
CA LEU A 304 -6.67 -4.95 8.01
C LEU A 304 -5.54 -4.76 6.98
N TYR A 305 -5.37 -3.54 6.48
CA TYR A 305 -4.32 -3.21 5.52
C TYR A 305 -2.90 -3.47 6.06
N PHE A 306 -2.69 -3.16 7.33
CA PHE A 306 -1.42 -3.39 8.03
C PHE A 306 -1.31 -4.78 8.66
N ASP A 307 -2.32 -5.63 8.51
CA ASP A 307 -2.34 -7.00 9.05
C ASP A 307 -1.98 -7.05 10.55
N VAL A 308 -2.65 -6.21 11.36
CA VAL A 308 -2.36 -6.11 12.79
C VAL A 308 -3.34 -6.87 13.69
N LEU A 309 -4.41 -7.44 13.12
CA LEU A 309 -5.41 -8.21 13.84
C LEU A 309 -5.20 -9.72 13.65
N GLU A 310 -5.38 -10.48 14.74
CA GLU A 310 -5.35 -11.94 14.76
C GLU A 310 -6.74 -12.57 14.98
N ASP A 311 -7.68 -11.82 15.56
CA ASP A 311 -9.04 -12.29 15.86
C ASP A 311 -9.91 -12.26 14.60
N ASN A 312 -10.19 -13.42 14.04
CA ASN A 312 -11.01 -13.57 12.84
C ASN A 312 -12.40 -12.95 13.00
N LYS A 313 -13.02 -13.03 14.19
CA LYS A 313 -14.35 -12.45 14.42
C LYS A 313 -14.28 -10.93 14.24
N ARG A 314 -13.33 -10.26 14.88
CA ARG A 314 -13.13 -8.81 14.78
C ARG A 314 -12.81 -8.38 13.36
N ILE A 315 -11.99 -9.17 12.64
CA ILE A 315 -11.70 -8.95 11.22
C ILE A 315 -12.99 -8.94 10.40
N PHE A 316 -13.83 -9.98 10.54
CA PHE A 316 -15.07 -10.08 9.77
C PHE A 316 -16.12 -9.05 10.20
N ASP A 317 -16.17 -8.63 11.46
CA ASP A 317 -17.04 -7.53 11.91
C ASP A 317 -16.67 -6.22 11.19
N ILE A 318 -15.37 -5.92 11.05
CA ILE A 318 -14.88 -4.75 10.29
C ILE A 318 -15.24 -4.88 8.80
N ILE A 319 -14.95 -6.01 8.17
CA ILE A 319 -15.29 -6.25 6.76
C ILE A 319 -16.79 -6.08 6.51
N ASN A 320 -17.63 -6.68 7.34
CA ASN A 320 -19.09 -6.57 7.24
C ASN A 320 -19.57 -5.11 7.38
N TRP A 321 -18.92 -4.31 8.23
CA TRP A 321 -19.24 -2.90 8.34
C TRP A 321 -18.90 -2.16 7.04
N TYR A 322 -17.70 -2.38 6.46
CA TYR A 322 -17.29 -1.76 5.20
C TYR A 322 -18.15 -2.20 4.01
N GLN A 323 -18.53 -3.47 3.92
CA GLN A 323 -19.46 -3.97 2.89
C GLN A 323 -20.77 -3.18 2.87
N LYS A 324 -21.31 -2.85 4.05
CA LYS A 324 -22.57 -2.10 4.19
C LYS A 324 -22.41 -0.59 3.97
N ASN A 325 -21.27 -0.02 4.27
CA ASN A 325 -21.09 1.43 4.40
C ASN A 325 -20.10 2.05 3.39
N GLN A 326 -19.37 1.25 2.60
CA GLN A 326 -18.32 1.75 1.68
C GLN A 326 -18.83 2.84 0.72
N HIS A 327 -20.10 2.79 0.32
CA HIS A 327 -20.69 3.78 -0.57
C HIS A 327 -20.74 5.20 0.00
N LYS A 328 -20.64 5.35 1.33
CA LYS A 328 -20.62 6.65 2.05
C LYS A 328 -19.23 7.24 2.17
N LEU A 329 -18.17 6.45 1.93
CA LEU A 329 -16.80 6.84 2.20
C LEU A 329 -16.24 7.71 1.07
N ILE A 330 -15.30 8.58 1.43
CA ILE A 330 -14.50 9.33 0.46
C ILE A 330 -13.63 8.39 -0.38
N ILE A 331 -13.21 8.88 -1.53
CA ILE A 331 -12.52 8.05 -2.52
C ILE A 331 -11.15 7.55 -2.04
N GLU A 332 -10.45 8.34 -1.26
CA GLU A 332 -9.14 8.01 -0.68
C GLU A 332 -9.22 6.77 0.22
N LEU A 333 -10.30 6.63 0.99
CA LEU A 333 -10.52 5.44 1.82
C LEU A 333 -10.99 4.24 0.99
N LYS A 334 -11.82 4.50 -0.04
CA LYS A 334 -12.26 3.44 -0.96
C LYS A 334 -11.11 2.80 -1.71
N SER A 335 -10.01 3.53 -1.97
CA SER A 335 -8.84 3.01 -2.67
C SER A 335 -8.12 1.87 -1.92
N TYR A 336 -8.33 1.70 -0.61
CA TYR A 336 -7.80 0.58 0.18
C TYR A 336 -8.68 -0.67 0.16
N LEU A 337 -9.98 -0.53 -0.11
CA LEU A 337 -10.96 -1.59 0.16
C LEU A 337 -10.92 -2.79 -0.80
N PRO A 338 -10.69 -2.66 -2.12
CA PRO A 338 -10.81 -3.80 -3.04
C PRO A 338 -9.91 -4.96 -2.68
N VAL A 339 -8.63 -4.73 -2.33
CA VAL A 339 -7.72 -5.81 -1.93
C VAL A 339 -8.22 -6.54 -0.68
N LEU A 340 -8.79 -5.81 0.28
CA LEU A 340 -9.36 -6.37 1.51
C LEU A 340 -10.59 -7.23 1.19
N PHE A 341 -11.50 -6.75 0.35
CA PHE A 341 -12.66 -7.54 -0.06
C PHE A 341 -12.27 -8.82 -0.81
N TYR A 342 -11.28 -8.77 -1.68
CA TYR A 342 -10.73 -9.99 -2.29
C TYR A 342 -10.16 -10.94 -1.25
N GLN A 343 -9.37 -10.44 -0.31
CA GLN A 343 -8.68 -11.23 0.69
C GLN A 343 -9.67 -11.91 1.65
N TYR A 344 -10.69 -11.18 2.10
CA TYR A 344 -11.66 -11.67 3.07
C TYR A 344 -12.93 -12.28 2.45
N GLY A 345 -13.04 -12.34 1.11
CA GLY A 345 -13.99 -13.24 0.44
C GLY A 345 -15.17 -12.59 -0.26
N ASP A 346 -15.16 -11.27 -0.50
CA ASP A 346 -16.19 -10.60 -1.32
C ASP A 346 -15.62 -10.08 -2.64
N SER A 347 -15.31 -11.02 -3.53
CA SER A 347 -14.72 -10.69 -4.84
C SER A 347 -15.70 -9.98 -5.77
N ASP A 348 -17.01 -10.15 -5.60
CA ASP A 348 -18.02 -9.47 -6.40
C ASP A 348 -18.01 -7.98 -6.07
N LEU A 349 -18.09 -7.61 -4.80
CA LEU A 349 -18.02 -6.22 -4.34
C LEU A 349 -16.65 -5.57 -4.68
N ALA A 350 -15.55 -6.33 -4.57
CA ALA A 350 -14.23 -5.84 -4.96
C ALA A 350 -14.20 -5.45 -6.45
N ASN A 351 -14.73 -6.29 -7.35
CA ASN A 351 -14.83 -5.97 -8.78
C ASN A 351 -15.71 -4.74 -9.05
N GLU A 352 -16.84 -4.62 -8.36
CA GLU A 352 -17.74 -3.46 -8.48
C GLU A 352 -17.05 -2.17 -8.05
N LEU A 353 -16.36 -2.20 -6.90
CA LEU A 353 -15.64 -1.05 -6.39
C LEU A 353 -14.47 -0.63 -7.28
N LEU A 354 -13.72 -1.59 -7.87
CA LEU A 354 -12.68 -1.27 -8.85
C LEU A 354 -13.25 -0.55 -10.08
N LYS A 355 -14.39 -1.01 -10.61
CA LYS A 355 -15.07 -0.35 -11.73
C LYS A 355 -15.57 1.04 -11.34
N GLU A 356 -16.09 1.22 -10.11
CA GLU A 356 -16.52 2.52 -9.58
C GLU A 356 -15.33 3.48 -9.51
N LEU A 357 -14.19 3.07 -8.92
CA LEU A 357 -12.97 3.86 -8.82
C LEU A 357 -12.48 4.36 -10.19
N CYS A 358 -12.53 3.49 -11.20
CA CYS A 358 -12.10 3.79 -12.57
C CYS A 358 -13.17 4.51 -13.42
N SER A 359 -14.40 4.66 -12.92
CA SER A 359 -15.52 5.20 -13.68
C SER A 359 -15.32 6.67 -14.06
N ILE A 360 -15.72 7.06 -15.27
CA ILE A 360 -15.75 8.46 -15.70
C ILE A 360 -16.67 9.33 -14.82
N LYS A 361 -17.62 8.72 -14.12
CA LYS A 361 -18.51 9.40 -13.18
C LYS A 361 -17.82 9.76 -11.86
N ASN A 362 -16.68 9.13 -11.55
CA ASN A 362 -15.89 9.46 -10.37
C ASN A 362 -15.12 10.76 -10.60
N ALA A 363 -15.50 11.82 -9.90
CA ALA A 363 -14.88 13.14 -10.02
C ALA A 363 -13.37 13.12 -9.69
N ARG A 364 -12.93 12.20 -8.83
CA ARG A 364 -11.51 12.02 -8.44
C ARG A 364 -10.82 10.88 -9.16
N ARG A 365 -11.38 10.36 -10.24
CA ARG A 365 -10.79 9.32 -11.06
C ARG A 365 -9.33 9.56 -11.42
N ASN A 366 -8.96 10.81 -11.67
CA ASN A 366 -7.61 11.19 -12.07
C ASN A 366 -6.62 11.33 -10.90
N TYR A 367 -7.01 10.94 -9.69
CA TYR A 367 -6.09 10.88 -8.55
C TYR A 367 -5.02 9.80 -8.83
N PRO A 368 -3.71 10.11 -8.69
CA PRO A 368 -2.66 9.11 -8.96
C PRO A 368 -2.85 7.82 -8.17
N GLU A 369 -3.20 7.96 -6.89
CA GLU A 369 -3.46 6.84 -5.97
C GLU A 369 -4.43 5.81 -6.55
N ILE A 370 -5.52 6.25 -7.19
CA ILE A 370 -6.51 5.35 -7.78
C ILE A 370 -5.88 4.46 -8.84
N SER A 371 -5.13 5.03 -9.76
CA SER A 371 -4.59 4.29 -10.90
C SER A 371 -3.55 3.26 -10.49
N PHE A 372 -2.67 3.58 -9.54
CA PHE A 372 -1.66 2.65 -9.06
C PHE A 372 -2.25 1.54 -8.18
N THR A 373 -3.17 1.87 -7.28
CA THR A 373 -3.76 0.87 -6.39
C THR A 373 -4.65 -0.13 -7.12
N VAL A 374 -5.34 0.25 -8.20
CA VAL A 374 -6.08 -0.69 -9.06
C VAL A 374 -5.17 -1.80 -9.60
N ILE A 375 -3.94 -1.48 -9.99
CA ILE A 375 -2.96 -2.47 -10.48
C ILE A 375 -2.57 -3.45 -9.36
N GLU A 376 -2.32 -2.94 -8.15
CA GLU A 376 -2.07 -3.79 -6.99
C GLU A 376 -3.28 -4.67 -6.65
N HIS A 377 -4.48 -4.11 -6.64
CA HIS A 377 -5.71 -4.84 -6.30
C HIS A 377 -6.03 -5.98 -7.28
N ILE A 378 -5.76 -5.80 -8.56
CA ILE A 378 -5.87 -6.89 -9.53
C ILE A 378 -4.80 -7.94 -9.26
N THR A 379 -3.56 -7.55 -9.07
CA THR A 379 -2.44 -8.50 -8.96
C THR A 379 -2.48 -9.24 -7.62
N ARG A 380 -2.49 -8.52 -6.50
CA ARG A 380 -2.48 -9.11 -5.16
C ARG A 380 -3.88 -9.53 -4.69
N GLY A 381 -4.90 -8.77 -5.07
CA GLY A 381 -6.29 -9.06 -4.74
C GLY A 381 -6.87 -10.19 -5.58
N LEU A 382 -7.34 -9.90 -6.78
CA LEU A 382 -8.04 -10.83 -7.66
C LEU A 382 -7.19 -12.07 -8.01
N MET A 383 -5.95 -11.85 -8.46
CA MET A 383 -5.05 -12.92 -8.88
C MET A 383 -4.33 -13.58 -7.71
N GLY A 384 -4.45 -12.99 -6.50
CA GLY A 384 -3.87 -13.51 -5.27
C GLY A 384 -2.38 -13.79 -5.35
N ILE A 385 -1.65 -12.99 -6.15
CA ILE A 385 -0.20 -13.09 -6.30
C ILE A 385 0.43 -12.34 -5.14
N ASP A 386 1.21 -13.04 -4.32
CA ASP A 386 1.97 -12.43 -3.24
C ASP A 386 3.34 -13.12 -3.09
N VAL A 387 4.20 -12.54 -2.26
CA VAL A 387 5.53 -13.08 -1.99
C VAL A 387 5.69 -13.31 -0.50
N ASN A 388 6.02 -14.52 -0.13
CA ASN A 388 6.28 -14.91 1.24
C ASN A 388 7.52 -15.83 1.30
N GLN A 389 8.51 -15.46 2.12
CA GLN A 389 9.75 -16.23 2.30
C GLN A 389 10.43 -16.63 0.96
N ASN A 390 10.59 -15.67 0.05
CA ASN A 390 11.15 -15.89 -1.29
C ASN A 390 10.37 -16.89 -2.16
N ARG A 391 9.11 -17.15 -1.84
CA ARG A 391 8.18 -17.95 -2.65
C ARG A 391 7.10 -17.07 -3.21
N ILE A 392 6.74 -17.28 -4.47
CA ILE A 392 5.58 -16.66 -5.07
C ILE A 392 4.36 -17.50 -4.73
N GLU A 393 3.38 -16.91 -4.10
CA GLU A 393 2.09 -17.54 -3.79
C GLU A 393 1.04 -17.10 -4.80
N THR A 394 0.10 -17.97 -5.12
CA THR A 394 -1.08 -17.61 -5.94
C THR A 394 -2.33 -18.28 -5.41
N ILE A 395 -3.42 -17.53 -5.38
CA ILE A 395 -4.76 -18.04 -5.08
C ILE A 395 -5.81 -17.34 -5.93
N SER A 396 -6.70 -18.10 -6.57
CA SER A 396 -7.79 -17.53 -7.38
C SER A 396 -8.87 -16.91 -6.50
N ARG A 397 -9.08 -15.60 -6.64
CA ARG A 397 -10.20 -14.89 -6.01
C ARG A 397 -11.17 -14.34 -7.05
N LEU A 398 -11.42 -15.12 -8.11
CA LEU A 398 -12.37 -14.76 -9.16
C LEU A 398 -13.77 -14.52 -8.59
N ALA A 399 -14.44 -13.47 -9.05
CA ALA A 399 -15.83 -13.20 -8.74
C ALA A 399 -16.77 -14.29 -9.28
N LYS A 400 -17.98 -14.36 -8.75
CA LYS A 400 -18.94 -15.45 -8.99
C LYS A 400 -19.23 -15.72 -10.48
N ASN A 401 -19.34 -14.64 -11.27
CA ASN A 401 -19.63 -14.73 -12.71
C ASN A 401 -18.36 -14.66 -13.59
N GLN A 402 -17.18 -14.58 -12.99
CA GLN A 402 -15.90 -14.46 -13.69
C GLN A 402 -15.31 -15.86 -13.95
N LYS A 403 -15.33 -16.30 -15.22
CA LYS A 403 -14.89 -17.64 -15.61
C LYS A 403 -13.37 -17.82 -15.57
N TRP A 404 -12.64 -16.76 -15.88
CA TRP A 404 -11.17 -16.75 -15.91
C TRP A 404 -10.63 -15.33 -15.84
N ALA A 405 -9.39 -15.22 -15.37
CA ALA A 405 -8.58 -14.00 -15.46
C ALA A 405 -7.11 -14.39 -15.64
N SER A 406 -6.32 -13.50 -16.25
CA SER A 406 -4.88 -13.64 -16.39
C SER A 406 -4.17 -12.30 -16.23
N VAL A 407 -2.96 -12.36 -15.70
CA VAL A 407 -1.97 -11.29 -15.72
C VAL A 407 -0.68 -11.83 -16.29
N ASP A 408 -0.03 -11.03 -17.11
CA ASP A 408 1.26 -11.33 -17.71
C ASP A 408 2.22 -10.17 -17.50
N GLY A 409 3.53 -10.45 -17.51
CA GLY A 409 4.55 -9.42 -17.39
C GLY A 409 4.71 -8.83 -15.99
N ILE A 410 4.44 -9.60 -14.93
CA ILE A 410 4.58 -9.16 -13.54
C ILE A 410 6.04 -9.30 -13.10
N PRO A 411 6.75 -8.19 -12.83
CA PRO A 411 8.09 -8.25 -12.23
C PRO A 411 7.98 -8.59 -10.73
N VAL A 412 8.63 -9.67 -10.31
CA VAL A 412 8.61 -10.14 -8.91
C VAL A 412 9.82 -10.98 -8.58
N ILE A 413 10.47 -10.75 -7.43
CA ILE A 413 11.66 -11.46 -6.91
C ILE A 413 12.75 -11.68 -8.00
N GLY A 414 13.12 -10.61 -8.73
CA GLY A 414 14.15 -10.68 -9.77
C GLY A 414 13.76 -11.50 -11.00
N SER A 415 12.48 -11.85 -11.17
CA SER A 415 11.94 -12.55 -12.34
C SER A 415 10.74 -11.80 -12.95
N VAL A 416 10.18 -12.34 -14.01
CA VAL A 416 8.92 -11.90 -14.63
C VAL A 416 8.00 -13.11 -14.74
N ILE A 417 6.73 -12.95 -14.36
CA ILE A 417 5.78 -14.06 -14.37
C ILE A 417 4.48 -13.75 -15.12
N GLY A 418 3.82 -14.82 -15.55
CA GLY A 418 2.43 -14.83 -15.99
C GLY A 418 1.60 -15.77 -15.12
N VAL A 419 0.36 -15.40 -14.80
CA VAL A 419 -0.58 -16.22 -14.04
C VAL A 419 -1.95 -16.17 -14.68
N LYS A 420 -2.58 -17.35 -14.86
CA LYS A 420 -3.96 -17.46 -15.34
C LYS A 420 -4.77 -18.38 -14.44
N HIS A 421 -5.87 -17.88 -13.93
CA HIS A 421 -6.88 -18.69 -13.25
C HIS A 421 -8.02 -19.07 -14.19
N LYS A 422 -8.49 -20.31 -14.09
CA LYS A 422 -9.72 -20.80 -14.72
C LYS A 422 -10.62 -21.35 -13.62
N GLY A 423 -11.64 -20.60 -13.24
CA GLY A 423 -12.39 -20.82 -12.00
C GLY A 423 -11.49 -20.72 -10.76
N LYS A 424 -11.95 -21.32 -9.64
CA LYS A 424 -11.21 -21.31 -8.36
C LYS A 424 -10.33 -22.55 -8.14
N ASN A 425 -10.34 -23.51 -9.06
CA ASN A 425 -9.69 -24.81 -8.89
C ASN A 425 -8.58 -25.10 -9.90
N LYS A 426 -8.26 -24.16 -10.81
CA LYS A 426 -7.20 -24.35 -11.80
C LYS A 426 -6.39 -23.09 -12.00
N THR A 427 -5.06 -23.20 -11.82
CA THR A 427 -4.08 -22.13 -12.02
C THR A 427 -3.02 -22.57 -13.02
N ILE A 428 -2.68 -21.69 -13.94
CA ILE A 428 -1.55 -21.82 -14.85
C ILE A 428 -0.56 -20.74 -14.45
N PHE A 429 0.68 -21.14 -14.18
CA PHE A 429 1.79 -20.25 -13.81
C PHE A 429 2.88 -20.37 -14.87
N GLU A 430 3.45 -19.26 -15.27
CA GLU A 430 4.52 -19.19 -16.26
C GLU A 430 5.68 -18.35 -15.69
N ASN A 431 6.87 -18.92 -15.67
CA ASN A 431 8.09 -18.21 -15.31
C ASN A 431 8.74 -17.68 -16.61
N LEU A 432 8.66 -16.39 -16.84
CA LEU A 432 9.20 -15.70 -18.04
C LEU A 432 10.62 -15.13 -17.79
N GLY A 433 11.19 -15.35 -16.63
CA GLY A 433 12.52 -14.89 -16.26
C GLY A 433 13.57 -15.99 -16.33
N ASP A 434 14.80 -15.62 -15.91
CA ASP A 434 16.00 -16.48 -16.04
C ASP A 434 16.35 -17.30 -14.79
N ASN A 435 15.61 -17.07 -13.68
CA ASN A 435 15.85 -17.75 -12.41
C ASN A 435 14.79 -18.81 -12.12
N VAL A 436 15.17 -19.85 -11.36
CA VAL A 436 14.20 -20.81 -10.83
C VAL A 436 13.34 -20.15 -9.75
N ILE A 437 12.04 -20.34 -9.81
CA ILE A 437 11.06 -19.80 -8.87
C ILE A 437 10.50 -20.95 -8.02
N LEU A 438 10.33 -20.70 -6.72
CA LEU A 438 9.49 -21.54 -5.87
C LEU A 438 8.06 -20.96 -5.88
N TRP A 439 7.13 -21.71 -6.42
CA TRP A 439 5.72 -21.36 -6.53
C TRP A 439 4.87 -22.15 -5.55
N LYS A 440 4.18 -21.47 -4.63
CA LYS A 440 3.16 -22.03 -3.74
C LYS A 440 1.78 -21.80 -4.37
N VAL A 441 1.23 -22.83 -5.00
CA VAL A 441 -0.12 -22.77 -5.55
C VAL A 441 -1.14 -23.12 -4.46
N LYS A 442 -2.06 -22.19 -4.18
CA LYS A 442 -3.09 -22.31 -3.15
C LYS A 442 -4.48 -22.43 -3.78
N PHE A 443 -5.33 -23.26 -3.16
CA PHE A 443 -6.75 -23.41 -3.51
C PHE A 443 -7.60 -23.34 -2.23
N GLU A 444 -8.62 -22.50 -2.23
CA GLU A 444 -9.60 -22.42 -1.13
C GLU A 444 -10.47 -23.69 -1.13
N GLY A 445 -10.47 -24.43 -0.03
CA GLY A 445 -11.21 -25.66 0.18
C GLY A 445 -10.35 -26.85 0.61
N ASP A 446 -11.00 -27.96 0.94
CA ASP A 446 -10.36 -29.20 1.37
C ASP A 446 -10.15 -30.12 0.15
N TYR A 447 -8.95 -30.07 -0.41
CA TYR A 447 -8.52 -30.95 -1.48
C TYR A 447 -7.40 -31.86 -0.98
N ASN A 448 -7.48 -33.16 -1.25
CA ASN A 448 -6.45 -34.11 -0.83
C ASN A 448 -5.26 -34.14 -1.79
N MET A 449 -5.49 -33.83 -3.05
CA MET A 449 -4.51 -33.88 -4.12
C MET A 449 -4.55 -32.63 -4.98
N ILE A 450 -3.40 -32.22 -5.49
CA ILE A 450 -3.29 -31.26 -6.58
C ILE A 450 -2.61 -31.96 -7.75
N GLU A 451 -3.18 -31.87 -8.94
CA GLU A 451 -2.55 -32.32 -10.17
C GLU A 451 -1.62 -31.23 -10.71
N ILE A 452 -0.33 -31.50 -10.78
CA ILE A 452 0.72 -30.63 -11.33
C ILE A 452 1.21 -31.23 -12.64
N ASN A 453 0.89 -30.62 -13.80
CA ASN A 453 1.26 -31.15 -15.12
C ASN A 453 0.95 -32.66 -15.27
N LYS A 454 -0.27 -33.09 -14.90
CA LYS A 454 -0.77 -34.47 -14.90
C LYS A 454 -0.21 -35.37 -13.78
N ASN A 455 0.74 -34.91 -12.96
CA ASN A 455 1.24 -35.66 -11.80
C ASN A 455 0.45 -35.26 -10.55
N LYS A 456 -0.08 -36.25 -9.81
CA LYS A 456 -0.82 -36.00 -8.58
C LYS A 456 0.14 -35.86 -7.39
N VAL A 457 0.04 -34.78 -6.65
CA VAL A 457 0.79 -34.51 -5.41
C VAL A 457 -0.15 -34.35 -4.25
N LYS A 458 0.23 -34.86 -3.07
CA LYS A 458 -0.54 -34.69 -1.84
C LYS A 458 -0.48 -33.23 -1.38
N THR A 459 -1.62 -32.68 -0.96
CA THR A 459 -1.70 -31.31 -0.48
C THR A 459 -1.17 -31.16 0.94
N ILE A 460 -0.68 -29.96 1.24
CA ILE A 460 -0.48 -29.45 2.60
C ILE A 460 -1.69 -28.57 2.92
N LYS A 461 -2.13 -28.58 4.19
CA LYS A 461 -3.31 -27.82 4.64
C LYS A 461 -2.87 -26.67 5.54
N GLU A 462 -3.52 -25.54 5.39
CA GLU A 462 -3.41 -24.41 6.30
C GLU A 462 -4.78 -23.72 6.45
N ASN A 463 -4.91 -22.87 7.45
CA ASN A 463 -6.10 -22.03 7.63
C ASN A 463 -5.69 -20.57 7.44
N GLU A 464 -6.35 -19.86 6.52
CA GLU A 464 -6.17 -18.43 6.32
C GLU A 464 -7.51 -17.74 6.58
N PHE A 465 -7.57 -16.89 7.57
CA PHE A 465 -8.77 -16.10 7.91
C PHE A 465 -10.04 -16.97 8.08
N GLY A 466 -9.91 -18.12 8.75
CA GLY A 466 -11.01 -19.05 8.96
C GLY A 466 -11.37 -19.92 7.75
N LYS A 467 -10.65 -19.81 6.63
CA LYS A 467 -10.86 -20.61 5.42
C LYS A 467 -9.83 -21.74 5.32
N ASN A 468 -10.28 -22.92 4.95
CA ASN A 468 -9.39 -24.03 4.65
C ASN A 468 -8.69 -23.79 3.32
N ILE A 469 -7.37 -23.84 3.31
CA ILE A 469 -6.51 -23.72 2.13
C ILE A 469 -5.74 -25.01 1.94
N SER A 470 -5.79 -25.52 0.71
CA SER A 470 -4.97 -26.66 0.28
C SER A 470 -3.92 -26.17 -0.71
N TYR A 471 -2.66 -26.52 -0.52
CA TYR A 471 -1.58 -26.04 -1.37
C TYR A 471 -0.51 -27.09 -1.69
N ALA A 472 0.28 -26.79 -2.72
CA ALA A 472 1.53 -27.49 -3.03
C ALA A 472 2.62 -26.45 -3.35
N ILE A 473 3.89 -26.83 -3.15
CA ILE A 473 5.05 -26.01 -3.53
C ILE A 473 5.75 -26.68 -4.70
N VAL A 474 5.99 -25.90 -5.76
CA VAL A 474 6.54 -26.38 -7.02
C VAL A 474 7.74 -25.53 -7.42
N SER A 475 8.80 -26.16 -7.89
CA SER A 475 9.93 -25.48 -8.52
C SER A 475 9.62 -25.27 -10.00
N VAL A 476 9.66 -24.00 -10.46
CA VAL A 476 9.36 -23.61 -11.84
C VAL A 476 10.63 -23.08 -12.48
N LYS A 477 11.09 -23.77 -13.52
CA LYS A 477 12.33 -23.42 -14.23
C LYS A 477 12.13 -22.17 -15.12
N PRO A 478 13.20 -21.52 -15.57
CA PRO A 478 13.14 -20.48 -16.59
C PRO A 478 12.35 -20.95 -17.83
N ASN A 479 11.47 -20.06 -18.32
CA ASN A 479 10.59 -20.30 -19.47
C ASN A 479 9.65 -21.52 -19.34
N GLU A 480 9.43 -22.01 -18.12
CA GLU A 480 8.54 -23.13 -17.85
C GLU A 480 7.12 -22.64 -17.54
N LYS A 481 6.16 -23.39 -18.08
CA LYS A 481 4.73 -23.22 -17.84
C LYS A 481 4.16 -24.43 -17.12
N ILE A 482 3.59 -24.21 -15.94
CA ILE A 482 3.03 -25.27 -15.10
C ILE A 482 1.52 -25.06 -14.94
N THR A 483 0.76 -26.14 -15.04
CA THR A 483 -0.67 -26.15 -14.72
C THR A 483 -0.90 -26.93 -13.43
N ALA A 484 -1.60 -26.30 -12.48
CA ALA A 484 -2.06 -26.91 -11.25
C ALA A 484 -3.58 -26.98 -11.21
N THR A 485 -4.14 -28.12 -10.82
CA THR A 485 -5.59 -28.32 -10.69
C THR A 485 -5.89 -29.01 -9.37
N ALA A 486 -6.74 -28.42 -8.54
CA ALA A 486 -7.20 -29.06 -7.30
C ALA A 486 -8.17 -30.20 -7.62
N LEU A 487 -7.96 -31.37 -7.01
CA LEU A 487 -8.77 -32.57 -7.18
C LEU A 487 -9.54 -32.86 -5.88
N LYS A 488 -10.84 -33.12 -6.02
CA LYS A 488 -11.70 -33.53 -4.89
C LYS A 488 -11.37 -34.95 -4.46
#